data_502cd5a6e5d216d89216f3473f6f25fb
#
_entry.id   502cd5a6e5d216d89216f3473f6f25fb
#
_cell.length_a   1.000
_cell.length_b   1.000
_cell.length_c   1.000
_cell.angle_alpha   90.00
_cell.angle_beta   90.00
_cell.angle_gamma   90.00
#
_symmetry.space_group_name_H-M   'P 1'
#
loop_
_entity.id
_entity.type
_entity.pdbx_description
1 polymer ?
#
loop_
_entity_poly.entity_id
_entity_poly.type
_entity_poly.pdbx_seq_one_letter_code
_entity_poly.pdbx_strand_id
1 'polypeptide(L)'
;YKRQRNHYNELAVTLDQKAQERNIVIRFRLYDDGLGFRYEFPLQKNLNYFVIKEEHSQFAMTGDHTAFWIPGDYDTQEYDYTESKLSEIRGLMKGAITGNASQTSFSPTGVQTSLQMKTADGLYINLHEAALVDYSCMHLNLDDKNLVFESWLTPDAVGDKGYMQAPCKSPWRTVIVSDDCLLYTSPS
;
A
#
# COMPACT_ATOMS: atom_id res chain seq x y z
N TYR A 1 -0.84 30.32 1.88
CA TYR A 1 -1.59 29.12 1.46
C TYR A 1 -1.19 28.76 0.02
N LYS A 2 -0.34 27.73 -0.20
CA LYS A 2 -0.15 27.14 -1.51
C LYS A 2 -1.46 26.45 -1.89
N ARG A 3 -2.15 26.90 -2.91
CA ARG A 3 -3.24 26.14 -3.54
C ARG A 3 -2.60 24.95 -4.24
N GLN A 4 -2.75 23.74 -3.70
CA GLN A 4 -2.45 22.52 -4.45
C GLN A 4 -3.37 22.47 -5.67
N ARG A 5 -2.79 22.40 -6.86
CA ARG A 5 -3.54 22.13 -8.09
C ARG A 5 -3.76 20.62 -8.14
N ASN A 6 -4.99 20.19 -7.96
CA ASN A 6 -5.37 18.79 -8.16
C ASN A 6 -5.56 18.53 -9.66
N HIS A 7 -4.45 18.41 -10.39
CA HIS A 7 -4.42 18.16 -11.83
C HIS A 7 -3.97 16.73 -12.10
N TYR A 8 -4.80 15.93 -12.77
CA TYR A 8 -4.52 14.54 -13.08
C TYR A 8 -5.25 14.08 -14.33
N ASN A 9 -4.76 13.03 -14.96
CA ASN A 9 -5.49 12.23 -15.92
C ASN A 9 -6.15 11.06 -15.21
N GLU A 10 -7.38 10.72 -15.58
CA GLU A 10 -8.13 9.63 -14.92
C GLU A 10 -8.53 8.55 -15.92
N LEU A 11 -8.36 7.29 -15.53
CA LEU A 11 -8.85 6.11 -16.24
C LEU A 11 -9.70 5.27 -15.28
N ALA A 12 -10.90 4.90 -15.71
CA ALA A 12 -11.73 3.92 -15.01
C ALA A 12 -11.88 2.66 -15.87
N VAL A 13 -11.53 1.51 -15.31
CA VAL A 13 -11.64 0.20 -15.95
C VAL A 13 -12.67 -0.62 -15.21
N THR A 14 -13.75 -1.01 -15.89
CA THR A 14 -14.75 -1.92 -15.33
C THR A 14 -14.38 -3.36 -15.66
N LEU A 15 -14.33 -4.19 -14.63
CA LEU A 15 -14.10 -5.63 -14.74
C LEU A 15 -15.39 -6.37 -14.42
N ASP A 16 -15.92 -7.11 -15.39
CA ASP A 16 -17.16 -7.86 -15.26
C ASP A 16 -16.89 -9.32 -14.94
N GLN A 17 -17.43 -9.80 -13.83
CA GLN A 17 -17.49 -11.21 -13.49
C GLN A 17 -18.85 -11.78 -13.96
N LYS A 18 -18.92 -12.17 -15.23
CA LYS A 18 -20.16 -12.60 -15.91
C LYS A 18 -20.88 -13.75 -15.21
N ALA A 19 -20.14 -14.73 -14.68
CA ALA A 19 -20.72 -15.91 -14.03
C ALA A 19 -21.51 -15.57 -12.75
N GLN A 20 -21.16 -14.50 -12.06
CA GLN A 20 -21.83 -14.02 -10.84
C GLN A 20 -22.63 -12.74 -11.07
N GLU A 21 -22.68 -12.24 -12.29
CA GLU A 21 -23.38 -10.99 -12.66
C GLU A 21 -23.01 -9.82 -11.75
N ARG A 22 -21.71 -9.62 -11.52
CA ARG A 22 -21.17 -8.54 -10.70
C ARG A 22 -19.95 -7.92 -11.34
N ASN A 23 -19.68 -6.68 -10.94
CA ASN A 23 -18.52 -5.94 -11.45
C ASN A 23 -17.79 -5.18 -10.34
N ILE A 24 -16.56 -4.78 -10.68
CA ILE A 24 -15.72 -3.90 -9.90
C ILE A 24 -15.09 -2.88 -10.85
N VAL A 25 -14.87 -1.66 -10.38
CA VAL A 25 -14.17 -0.64 -11.15
C VAL A 25 -12.79 -0.42 -10.52
N ILE A 26 -11.74 -0.44 -11.33
CA ILE A 26 -10.43 0.02 -10.93
C ILE A 26 -10.27 1.43 -11.49
N ARG A 27 -10.08 2.40 -10.61
CA ARG A 27 -9.86 3.80 -10.97
C ARG A 27 -8.42 4.18 -10.78
N PHE A 28 -7.81 4.71 -11.82
CA PHE A 28 -6.45 5.22 -11.83
C PHE A 28 -6.45 6.73 -11.95
N ARG A 29 -5.55 7.40 -11.23
CA ARG A 29 -5.23 8.82 -11.40
C ARG A 29 -3.72 8.96 -11.58
N LEU A 30 -3.33 9.60 -12.67
CA LEU A 30 -1.95 9.88 -12.99
C LEU A 30 -1.70 11.39 -12.82
N TYR A 31 -0.74 11.70 -11.97
CA TYR A 31 -0.23 13.03 -11.66
C TYR A 31 1.17 13.19 -12.27
N ASP A 32 1.70 14.43 -12.25
CA ASP A 32 3.05 14.69 -12.75
C ASP A 32 4.14 13.98 -11.93
N ASP A 33 3.86 13.69 -10.65
CA ASP A 33 4.77 13.10 -9.66
C ASP A 33 4.31 11.73 -9.14
N GLY A 34 3.30 11.11 -9.73
CA GLY A 34 2.87 9.80 -9.27
C GLY A 34 1.56 9.26 -9.81
N LEU A 35 1.21 8.11 -9.28
CA LEU A 35 0.02 7.35 -9.62
C LEU A 35 -0.76 7.01 -8.37
N GLY A 36 -2.08 7.15 -8.42
CA GLY A 36 -2.99 6.53 -7.45
C GLY A 36 -3.96 5.59 -8.14
N PHE A 37 -4.27 4.46 -7.51
CA PHE A 37 -5.39 3.62 -7.94
C PHE A 37 -6.20 3.14 -6.75
N ARG A 38 -7.47 2.79 -7.01
CA ARG A 38 -8.36 2.22 -6.00
C ARG A 38 -9.39 1.31 -6.63
N TYR A 39 -9.97 0.46 -5.81
CA TYR A 39 -11.10 -0.39 -6.16
C TYR A 39 -12.41 0.30 -5.77
N GLU A 40 -13.39 0.29 -6.68
CA GLU A 40 -14.73 0.81 -6.43
C GLU A 40 -15.74 -0.32 -6.67
N PHE A 41 -16.67 -0.46 -5.75
CA PHE A 41 -17.73 -1.47 -5.77
C PHE A 41 -19.07 -0.75 -5.96
N PRO A 42 -19.57 -0.64 -7.21
CA PRO A 42 -20.86 0.02 -7.49
C PRO A 42 -22.03 -0.68 -6.82
N LEU A 43 -23.12 0.04 -6.61
CA LEU A 43 -24.36 -0.56 -6.16
C LEU A 43 -24.85 -1.58 -7.21
N GLN A 44 -25.02 -2.82 -6.81
CA GLN A 44 -25.43 -3.93 -7.68
C GLN A 44 -26.12 -5.04 -6.88
N LYS A 45 -26.98 -5.80 -7.54
CA LYS A 45 -27.80 -6.83 -6.88
C LYS A 45 -26.97 -7.93 -6.23
N ASN A 46 -25.94 -8.41 -6.92
CA ASN A 46 -25.20 -9.62 -6.54
C ASN A 46 -23.92 -9.33 -5.73
N LEU A 47 -23.70 -8.06 -5.33
CA LEU A 47 -22.61 -7.65 -4.44
C LEU A 47 -23.09 -6.45 -3.61
N ASN A 48 -23.86 -6.70 -2.56
CA ASN A 48 -24.37 -5.65 -1.69
C ASN A 48 -23.61 -5.61 -0.35
N TYR A 49 -23.65 -6.70 0.40
CA TYR A 49 -22.83 -6.89 1.61
C TYR A 49 -21.78 -7.95 1.33
N PHE A 50 -20.53 -7.66 1.64
CA PHE A 50 -19.43 -8.61 1.43
C PHE A 50 -18.29 -8.37 2.40
N VAL A 51 -17.46 -9.39 2.54
CA VAL A 51 -16.26 -9.36 3.39
C VAL A 51 -15.03 -9.35 2.50
N ILE A 52 -14.11 -8.43 2.77
CA ILE A 52 -12.77 -8.44 2.19
C ILE A 52 -11.95 -9.48 2.95
N LYS A 53 -11.50 -10.51 2.28
CA LYS A 53 -10.61 -11.53 2.82
C LYS A 53 -9.16 -11.19 2.56
N GLU A 54 -8.85 -10.78 1.31
CA GLU A 54 -7.52 -10.42 0.88
C GLU A 54 -7.59 -9.31 -0.17
N GLU A 55 -6.52 -8.52 -0.26
CA GLU A 55 -6.24 -7.61 -1.36
C GLU A 55 -4.84 -7.94 -1.91
N HIS A 56 -4.77 -8.32 -3.17
CA HIS A 56 -3.53 -8.74 -3.83
C HIS A 56 -2.97 -7.65 -4.76
N SER A 57 -3.03 -6.39 -4.32
CA SER A 57 -2.34 -5.30 -5.04
C SER A 57 -0.84 -5.51 -4.97
N GLN A 58 -0.17 -5.47 -6.12
CA GLN A 58 1.26 -5.72 -6.22
C GLN A 58 2.00 -4.53 -6.79
N PHE A 59 3.22 -4.31 -6.30
CA PHE A 59 4.12 -3.24 -6.71
C PHE A 59 5.47 -3.88 -7.06
N ALA A 60 5.72 -4.09 -8.35
CA ALA A 60 6.98 -4.64 -8.83
C ALA A 60 8.04 -3.54 -8.91
N MET A 61 9.13 -3.72 -8.19
CA MET A 61 10.24 -2.77 -8.18
C MET A 61 11.16 -3.01 -9.37
N THR A 62 11.70 -1.93 -9.92
CA THR A 62 12.59 -1.97 -11.10
C THR A 62 14.03 -2.39 -10.76
N GLY A 63 14.34 -2.56 -9.47
CA GLY A 63 15.67 -2.94 -9.01
C GLY A 63 15.74 -3.10 -7.50
N ASP A 64 16.89 -3.51 -7.00
CA ASP A 64 17.19 -3.65 -5.58
C ASP A 64 17.50 -2.26 -4.98
N HIS A 65 16.44 -1.49 -4.75
CA HIS A 65 16.52 -0.12 -4.25
C HIS A 65 16.97 -0.06 -2.79
N THR A 66 17.51 1.08 -2.38
CA THR A 66 17.72 1.37 -0.96
C THR A 66 16.39 1.80 -0.36
N ALA A 67 15.92 1.07 0.65
CA ALA A 67 14.67 1.34 1.36
C ALA A 67 14.93 1.91 2.75
N PHE A 68 14.05 2.80 3.20
CA PHE A 68 13.96 3.31 4.56
C PHE A 68 12.68 2.73 5.16
N TRP A 69 12.81 1.72 6.01
CA TRP A 69 11.69 0.90 6.43
C TRP A 69 11.67 0.62 7.93
N ILE A 70 10.50 0.30 8.43
CA ILE A 70 10.28 -0.28 9.76
C ILE A 70 9.56 -1.62 9.63
N PRO A 71 9.72 -2.55 10.60
CA PRO A 71 9.04 -3.84 10.60
C PRO A 71 7.53 -3.68 10.44
N GLY A 72 6.93 -4.55 9.65
CA GLY A 72 5.48 -4.63 9.48
C GLY A 72 4.83 -5.23 10.73
N ASP A 73 4.04 -4.43 11.44
CA ASP A 73 3.34 -4.80 12.65
C ASP A 73 1.92 -4.25 12.57
N TYR A 74 0.92 -5.04 12.96
CA TYR A 74 -0.49 -4.64 12.89
C TYR A 74 -0.92 -3.75 14.06
N ASP A 75 -0.14 -3.72 15.14
CA ASP A 75 -0.52 -3.08 16.40
C ASP A 75 0.26 -1.79 16.68
N THR A 76 1.48 -1.65 16.14
CA THR A 76 2.34 -0.48 16.42
C THR A 76 3.20 -0.08 15.23
N GLN A 77 3.64 1.19 15.23
CA GLN A 77 4.62 1.75 14.29
C GLN A 77 5.82 2.37 15.05
N GLU A 78 6.03 2.00 16.30
CA GLU A 78 7.05 2.58 17.19
C GLU A 78 8.40 1.88 17.06
N TYR A 79 8.88 1.71 15.82
CA TYR A 79 10.18 1.14 15.49
C TYR A 79 11.12 2.22 14.96
N ASP A 80 12.42 2.02 15.17
CA ASP A 80 13.43 2.82 14.50
C ASP A 80 13.52 2.46 13.01
N TYR A 81 13.75 3.46 12.16
CA TYR A 81 13.94 3.23 10.73
C TYR A 81 15.26 2.50 10.46
N THR A 82 15.17 1.50 9.60
CA THR A 82 16.33 0.80 9.06
C THR A 82 16.53 1.19 7.61
N GLU A 83 17.77 1.52 7.24
CA GLU A 83 18.17 1.74 5.85
C GLU A 83 18.87 0.49 5.33
N SER A 84 18.41 -0.08 4.22
CA SER A 84 19.03 -1.24 3.58
C SER A 84 18.57 -1.42 2.13
N LYS A 85 19.20 -2.34 1.40
CA LYS A 85 18.66 -2.86 0.15
C LYS A 85 17.40 -3.67 0.41
N LEU A 86 16.50 -3.74 -0.58
CA LEU A 86 15.29 -4.55 -0.50
C LEU A 86 15.63 -6.03 -0.23
N SER A 87 16.64 -6.56 -0.90
CA SER A 87 17.12 -7.95 -0.72
C SER A 87 17.66 -8.27 0.68
N GLU A 88 18.02 -7.24 1.47
CA GLU A 88 18.60 -7.39 2.81
C GLU A 88 17.54 -7.38 3.92
N ILE A 89 16.31 -6.95 3.65
CA ILE A 89 15.24 -6.77 4.65
C ILE A 89 15.06 -8.04 5.48
N ARG A 90 14.98 -9.21 4.85
CA ARG A 90 14.82 -10.50 5.53
C ARG A 90 15.91 -10.76 6.57
N GLY A 91 17.15 -10.49 6.20
CA GLY A 91 18.31 -10.71 7.08
C GLY A 91 18.36 -9.74 8.26
N LEU A 92 17.87 -8.53 8.07
CA LEU A 92 17.91 -7.44 9.06
C LEU A 92 16.67 -7.41 9.96
N MET A 93 15.55 -8.02 9.54
CA MET A 93 14.26 -7.93 10.22
C MET A 93 14.35 -8.21 11.72
N LYS A 94 15.06 -9.28 12.12
CA LYS A 94 15.19 -9.65 13.55
C LYS A 94 15.88 -8.57 14.37
N GLY A 95 16.87 -7.89 13.80
CA GLY A 95 17.59 -6.81 14.47
C GLY A 95 16.84 -5.47 14.50
N ALA A 96 15.88 -5.29 13.58
CA ALA A 96 15.06 -4.10 13.52
C ALA A 96 13.87 -4.11 14.51
N ILE A 97 13.51 -5.26 15.06
CA ILE A 97 12.46 -5.38 16.08
C ILE A 97 13.04 -4.90 17.41
N THR A 98 12.53 -3.78 17.92
CA THR A 98 12.98 -3.20 19.18
C THR A 98 12.22 -3.78 20.38
N GLY A 99 12.84 -3.75 21.57
CA GLY A 99 12.25 -4.27 22.81
C GLY A 99 11.03 -3.49 23.32
N ASN A 100 10.71 -2.35 22.72
CA ASN A 100 9.52 -1.56 23.06
C ASN A 100 8.27 -2.04 22.34
N ALA A 101 8.42 -2.89 21.31
CA ALA A 101 7.30 -3.46 20.59
C ALA A 101 6.78 -4.69 21.33
N SER A 102 5.49 -4.72 21.63
CA SER A 102 4.81 -5.84 22.27
C SER A 102 4.55 -7.02 21.32
N GLN A 103 4.69 -6.80 20.03
CA GLN A 103 4.41 -7.74 18.95
C GLN A 103 5.66 -8.01 18.11
N THR A 104 5.58 -9.01 17.28
CA THR A 104 6.59 -9.31 16.27
C THR A 104 6.09 -8.92 14.88
N SER A 105 6.99 -8.68 13.93
CA SER A 105 6.59 -8.49 12.55
C SER A 105 5.72 -9.65 12.06
N PHE A 106 4.66 -9.35 11.32
CA PHE A 106 3.76 -10.35 10.74
C PHE A 106 4.44 -11.24 9.68
N SER A 107 5.61 -10.85 9.18
CA SER A 107 6.36 -11.55 8.15
C SER A 107 7.85 -11.20 8.23
N PRO A 108 8.76 -12.13 7.84
CA PRO A 108 10.20 -11.84 7.75
C PRO A 108 10.58 -10.74 6.76
N THR A 109 9.67 -10.35 5.87
CA THR A 109 9.86 -9.32 4.84
C THR A 109 8.73 -8.31 4.83
N GLY A 110 7.91 -8.30 5.90
CA GLY A 110 6.81 -7.36 6.07
C GLY A 110 7.31 -5.99 6.54
N VAL A 111 6.85 -4.94 5.88
CA VAL A 111 7.19 -3.55 6.23
C VAL A 111 5.94 -2.68 6.32
N GLN A 112 6.04 -1.58 7.05
CA GLN A 112 4.98 -0.58 7.18
C GLN A 112 4.89 0.29 5.92
N THR A 113 3.72 0.88 5.68
CA THR A 113 3.54 2.09 4.88
C THR A 113 3.59 3.33 5.81
N SER A 114 4.11 4.49 5.37
CA SER A 114 4.62 4.74 4.04
C SER A 114 6.04 4.19 3.90
N LEU A 115 6.30 3.54 2.77
CA LEU A 115 7.62 3.00 2.47
C LEU A 115 8.35 3.93 1.50
N GLN A 116 9.47 4.47 1.95
CA GLN A 116 10.34 5.31 1.15
C GLN A 116 11.51 4.51 0.58
N MET A 117 11.82 4.70 -0.70
CA MET A 117 12.93 4.06 -1.36
C MET A 117 13.71 5.06 -2.20
N LYS A 118 15.00 4.77 -2.43
CA LYS A 118 15.89 5.51 -3.33
C LYS A 118 16.46 4.58 -4.38
N THR A 119 16.29 4.93 -5.64
CA THR A 119 16.84 4.19 -6.78
C THR A 119 18.32 4.49 -6.99
N ALA A 120 19.03 3.66 -7.75
CA ALA A 120 20.44 3.85 -8.04
C ALA A 120 20.72 5.12 -8.87
N ASP A 121 19.78 5.55 -9.69
CA ASP A 121 19.85 6.76 -10.50
C ASP A 121 19.33 8.02 -9.80
N GLY A 122 19.02 7.91 -8.51
CA GLY A 122 18.74 9.05 -7.62
C GLY A 122 17.27 9.46 -7.51
N LEU A 123 16.35 8.71 -8.10
CA LEU A 123 14.92 8.92 -7.87
C LEU A 123 14.50 8.40 -6.50
N TYR A 124 13.47 9.02 -5.95
CA TYR A 124 12.79 8.57 -4.74
C TYR A 124 11.42 8.00 -5.11
N ILE A 125 11.09 6.85 -4.52
CA ILE A 125 9.80 6.18 -4.68
C ILE A 125 9.14 6.07 -3.32
N ASN A 126 7.86 6.46 -3.22
CA ASN A 126 7.08 6.27 -2.02
C ASN A 126 5.85 5.41 -2.32
N LEU A 127 5.68 4.34 -1.55
CA LEU A 127 4.48 3.52 -1.55
C LEU A 127 3.67 3.81 -0.31
N HIS A 128 2.41 4.23 -0.50
CA HIS A 128 1.52 4.57 0.61
C HIS A 128 0.06 4.36 0.23
N GLU A 129 -0.83 4.67 1.15
CA GLU A 129 -2.27 4.74 0.92
C GLU A 129 -2.82 6.12 1.31
N ALA A 130 -3.93 6.51 0.69
CA ALA A 130 -4.60 7.77 0.99
C ALA A 130 -6.12 7.58 1.10
N ALA A 131 -6.75 8.41 1.91
CA ALA A 131 -8.18 8.34 2.20
C ALA A 131 -8.58 6.97 2.80
N LEU A 132 -7.88 6.53 3.83
CA LEU A 132 -8.21 5.34 4.63
C LEU A 132 -9.47 5.64 5.45
N VAL A 133 -10.62 5.22 4.90
CA VAL A 133 -11.95 5.39 5.51
C VAL A 133 -12.72 4.09 5.33
N ASP A 134 -13.22 3.52 6.42
CA ASP A 134 -14.01 2.28 6.45
C ASP A 134 -13.34 1.09 5.72
N TYR A 135 -12.02 0.97 5.86
CA TYR A 135 -11.22 -0.08 5.23
C TYR A 135 -10.00 -0.40 6.11
N SER A 136 -9.43 -1.61 5.95
CA SER A 136 -8.21 -1.99 6.68
C SER A 136 -6.98 -1.27 6.19
N CYS A 137 -6.08 -0.96 7.12
CA CYS A 137 -4.78 -0.37 6.85
C CYS A 137 -3.90 -1.31 6.00
N MET A 138 -3.20 -0.74 5.03
CA MET A 138 -2.28 -1.47 4.17
C MET A 138 -0.88 -1.53 4.77
N HIS A 139 -0.35 -2.73 4.83
CA HIS A 139 1.07 -3.04 5.00
C HIS A 139 1.60 -3.65 3.71
N LEU A 140 2.89 -3.84 3.63
CA LEU A 140 3.55 -4.41 2.44
C LEU A 140 4.34 -5.64 2.84
N ASN A 141 4.19 -6.73 2.09
CA ASN A 141 5.01 -7.91 2.21
C ASN A 141 5.87 -8.07 0.95
N LEU A 142 7.19 -8.20 1.13
CA LEU A 142 8.13 -8.28 0.01
C LEU A 142 8.40 -9.73 -0.39
N ASP A 143 8.16 -10.06 -1.65
CA ASP A 143 8.87 -11.16 -2.31
C ASP A 143 10.29 -10.68 -2.63
N ASP A 144 11.24 -11.03 -1.77
CA ASP A 144 12.63 -10.56 -1.84
C ASP A 144 13.44 -11.22 -2.97
N LYS A 145 12.88 -12.22 -3.65
CA LYS A 145 13.49 -12.85 -4.83
C LYS A 145 13.13 -12.12 -6.11
N ASN A 146 11.86 -11.72 -6.23
CA ASN A 146 11.34 -11.06 -7.42
C ASN A 146 11.23 -9.53 -7.24
N LEU A 147 11.53 -9.00 -6.05
CA LEU A 147 11.43 -7.58 -5.68
C LEU A 147 10.01 -7.03 -5.93
N VAL A 148 9.02 -7.78 -5.48
CA VAL A 148 7.60 -7.41 -5.60
C VAL A 148 7.01 -7.25 -4.22
N PHE A 149 6.47 -6.08 -3.92
CA PHE A 149 5.64 -5.88 -2.74
C PHE A 149 4.20 -6.30 -3.04
N GLU A 150 3.58 -6.97 -2.11
CA GLU A 150 2.15 -7.27 -2.09
C GLU A 150 1.50 -6.57 -0.91
N SER A 151 0.29 -6.03 -1.14
CA SER A 151 -0.45 -5.41 -0.05
C SER A 151 -0.94 -6.49 0.94
N TRP A 152 -0.67 -6.26 2.21
CA TRP A 152 -1.17 -7.06 3.32
C TRP A 152 -1.99 -6.17 4.24
N LEU A 153 -3.28 -6.47 4.33
CA LEU A 153 -4.21 -5.68 5.13
C LEU A 153 -4.22 -6.15 6.58
N THR A 154 -4.37 -5.21 7.50
CA THR A 154 -4.56 -5.52 8.92
C THR A 154 -5.79 -6.40 9.09
N PRO A 155 -5.67 -7.60 9.69
CA PRO A 155 -6.82 -8.46 9.98
C PRO A 155 -7.57 -8.00 11.23
N ASP A 156 -8.84 -8.35 11.31
CA ASP A 156 -9.56 -8.35 12.57
C ASP A 156 -9.27 -9.63 13.41
N ALA A 157 -9.95 -9.79 14.52
CA ALA A 157 -9.74 -10.93 15.44
C ALA A 157 -10.06 -12.32 14.83
N VAL A 158 -10.81 -12.37 13.73
CA VAL A 158 -11.16 -13.60 13.01
C VAL A 158 -10.44 -13.74 11.66
N GLY A 159 -9.58 -12.79 11.34
CA GLY A 159 -8.76 -12.77 10.12
C GLY A 159 -9.40 -12.06 8.93
N ASP A 160 -10.56 -11.45 9.09
CA ASP A 160 -11.23 -10.67 8.04
C ASP A 160 -10.59 -9.27 7.91
N LYS A 161 -10.61 -8.71 6.68
CA LYS A 161 -9.94 -7.45 6.35
C LYS A 161 -10.92 -6.28 6.20
N GLY A 162 -12.20 -6.53 6.17
CA GLY A 162 -13.20 -5.48 6.13
C GLY A 162 -14.59 -6.00 5.81
N TYR A 163 -15.59 -5.33 6.36
CA TYR A 163 -17.02 -5.61 6.14
C TYR A 163 -17.59 -4.46 5.35
N MET A 164 -17.95 -4.74 4.10
CA MET A 164 -18.28 -3.71 3.12
C MET A 164 -19.73 -3.75 2.71
N GLN A 165 -20.29 -2.58 2.42
CA GLN A 165 -21.59 -2.43 1.80
C GLN A 165 -21.47 -1.57 0.54
N ALA A 166 -21.92 -2.10 -0.60
CA ALA A 166 -21.95 -1.34 -1.84
C ALA A 166 -23.06 -0.25 -1.80
N PRO A 167 -22.84 0.96 -2.37
CA PRO A 167 -21.61 1.36 -3.05
C PRO A 167 -20.50 1.74 -2.07
N CYS A 168 -19.30 1.25 -2.29
CA CYS A 168 -18.13 1.54 -1.48
C CYS A 168 -16.85 1.55 -2.32
N LYS A 169 -15.74 1.88 -1.68
CA LYS A 169 -14.44 1.98 -2.34
C LYS A 169 -13.31 1.69 -1.36
N SER A 170 -12.20 1.18 -1.86
CA SER A 170 -10.96 1.08 -1.09
C SER A 170 -10.31 2.46 -0.93
N PRO A 171 -9.34 2.61 -0.01
CA PRO A 171 -8.38 3.70 -0.05
C PRO A 171 -7.64 3.73 -1.38
N TRP A 172 -7.00 4.86 -1.68
CA TRP A 172 -6.07 4.95 -2.79
C TRP A 172 -4.77 4.23 -2.44
N ARG A 173 -4.27 3.43 -3.37
CA ARG A 173 -2.92 2.91 -3.37
C ARG A 173 -2.07 3.88 -4.15
N THR A 174 -1.07 4.48 -3.51
CA THR A 174 -0.30 5.57 -4.09
C THR A 174 1.15 5.17 -4.33
N VAL A 175 1.64 5.54 -5.51
CA VAL A 175 3.04 5.44 -5.92
C VAL A 175 3.48 6.84 -6.31
N ILE A 176 4.37 7.43 -5.52
CA ILE A 176 4.94 8.76 -5.82
C ILE A 176 6.38 8.55 -6.27
N VAL A 177 6.79 9.25 -7.33
CA VAL A 177 8.16 9.21 -7.87
C VAL A 177 8.65 10.62 -8.09
N SER A 178 9.83 10.94 -7.53
CA SER A 178 10.42 12.27 -7.61
C SER A 178 11.94 12.23 -7.58
N ASP A 179 12.58 13.24 -8.11
CA ASP A 179 14.00 13.53 -7.93
C ASP A 179 14.28 14.31 -6.62
N ASP A 180 13.24 14.78 -5.92
CA ASP A 180 13.32 15.47 -4.64
C ASP A 180 12.68 14.65 -3.51
N CYS A 181 13.47 14.26 -2.51
CA CYS A 181 12.97 13.54 -1.34
C CYS A 181 12.03 14.37 -0.44
N LEU A 182 12.04 15.68 -0.54
CA LEU A 182 11.18 16.58 0.25
C LEU A 182 9.75 16.67 -0.26
N LEU A 183 9.44 16.22 -1.47
CA LEU A 183 8.06 16.17 -1.98
C LEU A 183 7.14 15.26 -1.15
N TYR A 184 7.71 14.34 -0.36
CA TYR A 184 6.96 13.43 0.51
C TYR A 184 6.60 14.04 1.86
N THR A 185 7.08 15.22 2.18
CA THR A 185 6.73 15.97 3.39
C THR A 185 5.52 16.87 3.16
N SER A 186 4.60 16.47 2.29
CA SER A 186 3.35 17.21 2.12
C SER A 186 2.62 17.27 3.46
N PRO A 187 2.29 18.47 3.96
CA PRO A 187 1.51 18.55 5.18
C PRO A 187 0.14 17.92 4.92
N SER A 188 -0.16 16.86 5.63
CA SER A 188 -1.49 16.27 5.74
C SER A 188 -2.48 17.27 6.34
#